data_cb9a544c66b466c70d2b7e9106a80544
#
_entry.id   cb9a544c66b466c70d2b7e9106a80544
#
_cell.length_a   1.000
_cell.length_b   1.000
_cell.length_c   1.000
_cell.angle_alpha   90.00
_cell.angle_beta   90.00
_cell.angle_gamma   90.00
#
_symmetry.space_group_name_H-M   'P 1'
#
loop_
_entity.id
_entity.type
_entity.pdbx_description
1 polymer ?
#
loop_
_entity_poly.entity_id
_entity_poly.type
_entity_poly.pdbx_seq_one_letter_code
_entity_poly.pdbx_strand_id
1 'polypeptide(L)'
;GFMVMCFLASPAALSPVAGADWNIFHENQQHTAYLDQPADFTPTVWYFSTQGAITSSPAIKDKIIYFGSKDSHIYAVNLEDGTKLWDYKTDGQIVSSPAISGDVLYIGSKDGYLYAQDTKNGEVKWKYKTGNAIESSPAVDGSKVYFGSNDGRIYAINKGNGIKVWEYDTGDTVKSSPVISNGILYVGSDNGKIYAIDTENGTGNWNYTTGDSVRSSPALINDIVYVGSDDGNIYALKTEGTLKWKYDMGKPVASSPLIDSNDNSLFIGADNGKMACLDTRNGAEKWIYNITGPIKSTPALAGNKIVFGSDDGAVHLVNKYTGKEEWNYNPGYGIINSPMQSSPVAYGKMIYIGANDGSLYALNIDKNNGPTSVYIYYIGGAVVIIMVFLLVVWMVRNRRMKIE
;
A
#
# COMPACT_ATOMS: atom_id res chain seq x y z
N GLY A 1 -47.14 -39.88 18.97
CA GLY A 1 -45.73 -39.62 19.19
C GLY A 1 -45.12 -38.99 17.94
N PHE A 2 -44.97 -37.67 17.91
CA PHE A 2 -44.24 -36.98 16.84
C PHE A 2 -42.75 -37.01 17.17
N MET A 3 -41.97 -37.64 16.33
CA MET A 3 -40.52 -37.70 16.41
C MET A 3 -39.97 -36.45 15.66
N VAL A 4 -39.46 -35.47 16.38
CA VAL A 4 -38.78 -34.34 15.81
C VAL A 4 -37.36 -34.77 15.46
N MET A 5 -37.03 -34.88 14.17
CA MET A 5 -35.67 -35.04 13.66
C MET A 5 -34.98 -33.70 13.69
N CYS A 6 -34.06 -33.48 14.67
CA CYS A 6 -33.07 -32.44 14.62
C CYS A 6 -32.02 -32.76 13.54
N PHE A 7 -32.05 -32.04 12.42
CA PHE A 7 -30.91 -31.98 11.50
C PHE A 7 -29.82 -31.14 12.15
N LEU A 8 -28.80 -31.81 12.66
CA LEU A 8 -27.52 -31.17 12.96
C LEU A 8 -26.86 -30.81 11.61
N ALA A 9 -26.91 -29.54 11.24
CA ALA A 9 -26.08 -29.02 10.16
C ALA A 9 -24.60 -29.12 10.58
N SER A 10 -23.87 -30.00 9.93
CA SER A 10 -22.43 -30.08 9.99
C SER A 10 -21.87 -28.72 9.57
N PRO A 11 -20.91 -28.12 10.30
CA PRO A 11 -20.25 -26.94 9.80
C PRO A 11 -19.49 -27.32 8.52
N ALA A 12 -19.86 -26.69 7.42
CA ALA A 12 -19.11 -26.79 6.19
C ALA A 12 -17.68 -26.34 6.50
N ALA A 13 -16.71 -27.24 6.36
CA ALA A 13 -15.32 -26.91 6.38
C ALA A 13 -15.08 -25.89 5.25
N LEU A 14 -14.81 -24.65 5.61
CA LEU A 14 -14.30 -23.64 4.70
C LEU A 14 -12.99 -24.18 4.15
N SER A 15 -12.96 -24.52 2.87
CA SER A 15 -11.72 -24.81 2.16
C SER A 15 -10.81 -23.58 2.31
N PRO A 16 -9.49 -23.77 2.56
CA PRO A 16 -8.57 -22.64 2.60
C PRO A 16 -8.62 -21.94 1.24
N VAL A 17 -9.04 -20.69 1.23
CA VAL A 17 -8.96 -19.82 0.06
C VAL A 17 -7.47 -19.68 -0.23
N ALA A 18 -7.02 -20.17 -1.37
CA ALA A 18 -5.68 -19.91 -1.88
C ALA A 18 -5.45 -18.39 -1.84
N GLY A 19 -4.33 -17.95 -1.27
CA GLY A 19 -4.05 -16.55 -0.96
C GLY A 19 -4.51 -15.62 -2.08
N ALA A 20 -5.34 -14.64 -1.72
CA ALA A 20 -5.84 -13.66 -2.66
C ALA A 20 -4.70 -12.74 -3.13
N ASP A 21 -4.66 -12.45 -4.42
CA ASP A 21 -3.63 -11.58 -5.01
C ASP A 21 -3.94 -10.09 -4.76
N TRP A 22 -2.92 -9.30 -4.47
CA TRP A 22 -3.00 -7.84 -4.38
C TRP A 22 -2.91 -7.23 -5.78
N ASN A 23 -4.03 -7.10 -6.45
CA ASN A 23 -4.07 -6.73 -7.87
C ASN A 23 -4.18 -5.23 -8.14
N ILE A 24 -4.58 -4.44 -7.14
CA ILE A 24 -4.74 -2.98 -7.23
C ILE A 24 -4.16 -2.31 -5.99
N PHE A 25 -3.93 -1.00 -6.05
CA PHE A 25 -3.53 -0.20 -4.91
C PHE A 25 -4.53 -0.41 -3.76
N HIS A 26 -4.06 -0.93 -2.61
CA HIS A 26 -4.85 -1.35 -1.46
C HIS A 26 -5.92 -2.42 -1.72
N GLU A 27 -5.65 -3.39 -2.64
CA GLU A 27 -6.42 -4.61 -2.90
C GLU A 27 -7.83 -4.40 -3.46
N ASN A 28 -8.59 -3.43 -2.98
CA ASN A 28 -9.96 -3.18 -3.40
C ASN A 28 -10.31 -1.68 -3.41
N GLN A 29 -11.51 -1.37 -3.90
CA GLN A 29 -12.00 0.00 -4.03
C GLN A 29 -12.22 0.71 -2.69
N GLN A 30 -12.31 -0.03 -1.59
CA GLN A 30 -12.42 0.49 -0.23
C GLN A 30 -11.05 0.74 0.41
N HIS A 31 -9.95 0.47 -0.30
CA HIS A 31 -8.58 0.46 0.24
C HIS A 31 -8.47 -0.43 1.50
N THR A 32 -9.27 -1.49 1.59
CA THR A 32 -9.20 -2.43 2.69
C THR A 32 -8.10 -3.45 2.41
N ALA A 33 -6.89 -3.11 2.80
CA ALA A 33 -5.72 -3.98 2.64
C ALA A 33 -5.78 -5.15 3.65
N TYR A 34 -6.64 -6.14 3.39
CA TYR A 34 -6.81 -7.31 4.25
C TYR A 34 -6.81 -8.61 3.43
N LEU A 35 -5.94 -9.54 3.82
CA LEU A 35 -5.93 -10.91 3.30
C LEU A 35 -6.06 -11.90 4.44
N ASP A 36 -6.97 -12.87 4.29
CA ASP A 36 -7.13 -13.98 5.23
C ASP A 36 -5.89 -14.89 5.19
N GLN A 37 -5.42 -15.33 6.37
CA GLN A 37 -4.12 -15.95 6.58
C GLN A 37 -4.08 -17.43 6.18
N PRO A 38 -3.17 -17.93 5.32
CA PRO A 38 -2.82 -19.34 5.26
C PRO A 38 -1.98 -19.77 6.48
N ALA A 39 -2.24 -20.98 7.00
CA ALA A 39 -1.74 -21.45 8.30
C ALA A 39 -0.25 -21.83 8.36
N ASP A 40 0.46 -21.95 7.25
CA ASP A 40 1.80 -22.55 7.21
C ASP A 40 2.81 -21.70 6.42
N PHE A 41 3.30 -20.60 7.02
CA PHE A 41 4.37 -19.81 6.42
C PHE A 41 5.64 -19.85 7.30
N THR A 42 6.77 -20.26 6.69
CA THR A 42 8.09 -20.23 7.37
C THR A 42 8.59 -18.79 7.42
N PRO A 43 9.04 -18.28 8.60
CA PRO A 43 9.44 -16.88 8.74
C PRO A 43 10.77 -16.63 8.03
N THR A 44 10.73 -16.18 6.78
CA THR A 44 11.94 -15.74 6.06
C THR A 44 11.89 -14.23 5.94
N VAL A 45 12.86 -13.54 6.52
CA VAL A 45 13.06 -12.10 6.30
C VAL A 45 14.11 -11.93 5.21
N TRP A 46 13.74 -11.22 4.15
CA TRP A 46 14.63 -10.86 3.06
C TRP A 46 14.43 -9.40 2.66
N TYR A 47 15.36 -8.84 1.92
CA TYR A 47 15.21 -7.55 1.25
C TYR A 47 15.76 -7.61 -0.18
N PHE A 48 15.21 -6.75 -1.04
CA PHE A 48 15.68 -6.52 -2.41
C PHE A 48 16.07 -5.06 -2.56
N SER A 49 17.30 -4.77 -3.03
CA SER A 49 17.79 -3.40 -3.17
C SER A 49 17.76 -2.93 -4.61
N THR A 50 17.28 -1.69 -4.79
CA THR A 50 17.30 -0.91 -6.03
C THR A 50 18.29 0.25 -5.91
N GLN A 51 18.48 1.03 -6.98
CA GLN A 51 19.36 2.20 -6.97
C GLN A 51 18.65 3.53 -6.63
N GLY A 52 17.38 3.47 -6.26
CA GLY A 52 16.59 4.64 -5.90
C GLY A 52 15.50 4.32 -4.90
N ALA A 53 14.98 5.32 -4.20
CA ALA A 53 13.94 5.14 -3.20
C ALA A 53 12.73 4.38 -3.76
N ILE A 54 12.13 3.51 -2.96
CA ILE A 54 10.89 2.79 -3.27
C ILE A 54 9.77 3.44 -2.47
N THR A 55 9.02 4.33 -3.13
CA THR A 55 7.80 4.96 -2.58
C THR A 55 6.52 4.39 -3.20
N SER A 56 6.65 3.62 -4.27
CA SER A 56 5.58 2.79 -4.84
C SER A 56 5.18 1.72 -3.84
N SER A 57 3.89 1.53 -3.62
CA SER A 57 3.40 0.40 -2.82
C SER A 57 3.45 -0.87 -3.66
N PRO A 58 3.85 -2.02 -3.08
CA PRO A 58 3.91 -3.28 -3.82
C PRO A 58 2.51 -3.77 -4.21
N ALA A 59 2.41 -4.51 -5.32
CA ALA A 59 1.27 -5.35 -5.65
C ALA A 59 1.72 -6.81 -5.72
N ILE A 60 0.88 -7.75 -5.28
CA ILE A 60 1.21 -9.17 -5.23
C ILE A 60 0.22 -9.95 -6.08
N LYS A 61 0.75 -10.79 -6.97
CA LYS A 61 -0.02 -11.74 -7.74
C LYS A 61 0.82 -12.98 -8.06
N ASP A 62 0.23 -14.17 -7.96
CA ASP A 62 0.86 -15.45 -8.32
C ASP A 62 2.26 -15.65 -7.68
N LYS A 63 2.43 -15.25 -6.39
CA LYS A 63 3.70 -15.27 -5.66
C LYS A 63 4.80 -14.38 -6.25
N ILE A 64 4.41 -13.35 -6.97
CA ILE A 64 5.30 -12.33 -7.52
C ILE A 64 4.91 -10.97 -6.95
N ILE A 65 5.90 -10.20 -6.52
CA ILE A 65 5.74 -8.83 -6.06
C ILE A 65 6.16 -7.89 -7.17
N TYR A 66 5.30 -6.93 -7.50
CA TYR A 66 5.55 -5.89 -8.49
C TYR A 66 5.61 -4.53 -7.79
N PHE A 67 6.57 -3.70 -8.17
CA PHE A 67 6.71 -2.35 -7.61
C PHE A 67 7.53 -1.46 -8.54
N GLY A 68 7.45 -0.16 -8.32
CA GLY A 68 8.27 0.84 -9.00
C GLY A 68 9.35 1.43 -8.10
N SER A 69 10.42 1.95 -8.68
CA SER A 69 11.49 2.62 -7.97
C SER A 69 11.83 3.99 -8.58
N LYS A 70 12.33 4.90 -7.76
CA LYS A 70 12.87 6.19 -8.23
C LYS A 70 14.16 6.07 -9.05
N ASP A 71 14.71 4.85 -9.20
CA ASP A 71 15.78 4.56 -10.17
C ASP A 71 15.26 4.40 -11.62
N SER A 72 13.98 4.66 -11.82
CA SER A 72 13.26 4.57 -13.12
C SER A 72 13.02 3.13 -13.60
N HIS A 73 13.01 2.15 -12.72
CA HIS A 73 12.68 0.76 -13.07
C HIS A 73 11.36 0.31 -12.44
N ILE A 74 10.67 -0.54 -13.17
CA ILE A 74 9.56 -1.37 -12.71
C ILE A 74 10.15 -2.75 -12.47
N TYR A 75 9.89 -3.34 -11.31
CA TYR A 75 10.46 -4.61 -10.87
C TYR A 75 9.39 -5.66 -10.64
N ALA A 76 9.75 -6.91 -10.92
CA ALA A 76 9.06 -8.10 -10.43
C ALA A 76 10.05 -9.00 -9.70
N VAL A 77 9.72 -9.37 -8.47
CA VAL A 77 10.54 -10.22 -7.62
C VAL A 77 9.71 -11.37 -7.07
N ASN A 78 10.37 -12.48 -6.77
CA ASN A 78 9.73 -13.65 -6.15
C ASN A 78 9.31 -13.31 -4.71
N LEU A 79 8.09 -13.65 -4.33
CA LEU A 79 7.51 -13.39 -3.02
C LEU A 79 8.26 -14.10 -1.88
N GLU A 80 8.80 -15.30 -2.13
CA GLU A 80 9.34 -16.17 -1.08
C GLU A 80 10.79 -15.79 -0.70
N ASP A 81 11.60 -15.39 -1.69
CA ASP A 81 13.04 -15.17 -1.50
C ASP A 81 13.58 -13.83 -2.00
N GLY A 82 12.71 -13.00 -2.61
CA GLY A 82 13.09 -11.68 -3.13
C GLY A 82 13.96 -11.72 -4.39
N THR A 83 14.14 -12.88 -5.04
CA THR A 83 14.95 -12.96 -6.28
C THR A 83 14.25 -12.20 -7.41
N LYS A 84 15.03 -11.41 -8.17
CA LYS A 84 14.52 -10.67 -9.32
C LYS A 84 14.10 -11.62 -10.43
N LEU A 85 12.88 -11.49 -10.91
CA LEU A 85 12.35 -12.22 -12.05
C LEU A 85 12.55 -11.43 -13.34
N TRP A 86 12.19 -10.15 -13.32
CA TRP A 86 12.43 -9.21 -14.41
C TRP A 86 12.45 -7.77 -13.89
N ASP A 87 13.00 -6.87 -14.69
CA ASP A 87 12.88 -5.43 -14.53
C ASP A 87 12.72 -4.75 -15.90
N TYR A 88 12.10 -3.58 -15.91
CA TYR A 88 11.91 -2.76 -17.09
C TYR A 88 12.28 -1.31 -16.79
N LYS A 89 13.17 -0.74 -17.59
CA LYS A 89 13.63 0.65 -17.46
C LYS A 89 12.71 1.59 -18.22
N THR A 90 12.22 2.62 -17.54
CA THR A 90 11.50 3.77 -18.10
C THR A 90 12.42 4.99 -18.18
N ASP A 91 11.94 6.08 -18.79
CA ASP A 91 12.70 7.34 -18.88
C ASP A 91 12.46 8.28 -17.69
N GLY A 92 11.66 7.86 -16.68
CA GLY A 92 11.35 8.65 -15.49
C GLY A 92 11.15 7.80 -14.25
N GLN A 93 11.29 8.42 -13.09
CA GLN A 93 11.06 7.76 -11.80
C GLN A 93 9.67 7.15 -11.70
N ILE A 94 9.56 6.01 -11.04
CA ILE A 94 8.27 5.36 -10.74
C ILE A 94 7.92 5.59 -9.27
N VAL A 95 6.87 6.36 -9.04
CA VAL A 95 6.29 6.58 -7.70
C VAL A 95 4.85 6.07 -7.61
N SER A 96 4.21 5.88 -8.76
CA SER A 96 2.93 5.20 -8.92
C SER A 96 3.00 3.76 -8.41
N SER A 97 1.95 3.27 -7.77
CA SER A 97 1.84 1.86 -7.39
C SER A 97 1.19 1.07 -8.53
N PRO A 98 1.61 -0.17 -8.78
CA PRO A 98 1.05 -0.98 -9.85
C PRO A 98 -0.39 -1.41 -9.57
N ALA A 99 -1.20 -1.49 -10.62
CA ALA A 99 -2.49 -2.18 -10.63
C ALA A 99 -2.42 -3.37 -11.60
N ILE A 100 -3.02 -4.50 -11.23
CA ILE A 100 -2.96 -5.73 -12.03
C ILE A 100 -4.38 -6.18 -12.37
N SER A 101 -4.60 -6.47 -13.66
CA SER A 101 -5.86 -7.05 -14.14
C SER A 101 -5.58 -8.16 -15.14
N GLY A 102 -5.97 -9.40 -14.81
CA GLY A 102 -5.53 -10.57 -15.56
C GLY A 102 -3.99 -10.65 -15.57
N ASP A 103 -3.39 -10.90 -16.71
CA ASP A 103 -1.93 -10.98 -16.88
C ASP A 103 -1.31 -9.64 -17.33
N VAL A 104 -1.93 -8.51 -16.97
CA VAL A 104 -1.44 -7.17 -17.34
C VAL A 104 -1.26 -6.30 -16.09
N LEU A 105 -0.06 -5.76 -15.95
CA LEU A 105 0.32 -4.76 -14.97
C LEU A 105 0.19 -3.36 -15.60
N TYR A 106 -0.43 -2.43 -14.88
CA TYR A 106 -0.54 -1.02 -15.24
C TYR A 106 0.18 -0.17 -14.20
N ILE A 107 1.02 0.78 -14.66
CA ILE A 107 1.80 1.64 -13.76
C ILE A 107 2.14 2.96 -14.43
N GLY A 108 2.06 4.05 -13.69
CA GLY A 108 2.44 5.39 -14.14
C GLY A 108 3.92 5.68 -13.94
N SER A 109 4.49 6.54 -14.78
CA SER A 109 5.86 7.00 -14.67
C SER A 109 5.95 8.53 -14.73
N LYS A 110 6.98 9.09 -14.09
CA LYS A 110 7.29 10.53 -14.21
C LYS A 110 7.75 10.94 -15.60
N ASP A 111 8.03 10.01 -16.52
CA ASP A 111 8.20 10.31 -17.93
C ASP A 111 6.88 10.66 -18.63
N GLY A 112 5.75 10.58 -17.93
CA GLY A 112 4.40 10.90 -18.41
C GLY A 112 3.74 9.77 -19.21
N TYR A 113 4.26 8.55 -19.15
CA TYR A 113 3.59 7.38 -19.72
C TYR A 113 2.87 6.55 -18.64
N LEU A 114 1.67 6.10 -18.98
CA LEU A 114 1.08 4.90 -18.38
C LEU A 114 1.58 3.70 -19.17
N TYR A 115 2.18 2.73 -18.50
CA TYR A 115 2.64 1.48 -19.08
C TYR A 115 1.65 0.36 -18.78
N ALA A 116 1.37 -0.47 -19.79
CA ALA A 116 0.69 -1.76 -19.63
C ALA A 116 1.66 -2.87 -20.04
N GLN A 117 2.02 -3.73 -19.08
CA GLN A 117 3.05 -4.74 -19.26
C GLN A 117 2.51 -6.13 -18.96
N ASP A 118 3.09 -7.15 -19.61
CA ASP A 118 2.85 -8.54 -19.26
C ASP A 118 3.45 -8.85 -17.88
N THR A 119 2.66 -9.44 -16.98
CA THR A 119 3.12 -9.74 -15.61
C THR A 119 4.24 -10.78 -15.56
N LYS A 120 4.35 -11.69 -16.55
CA LYS A 120 5.31 -12.81 -16.53
C LYS A 120 6.72 -12.40 -16.94
N ASN A 121 6.84 -11.48 -17.91
CA ASN A 121 8.13 -11.14 -18.52
C ASN A 121 8.43 -9.64 -18.63
N GLY A 122 7.48 -8.76 -18.19
CA GLY A 122 7.66 -7.31 -18.21
C GLY A 122 7.55 -6.67 -19.61
N GLU A 123 7.18 -7.43 -20.66
CA GLU A 123 7.03 -6.87 -22.01
C GLU A 123 5.91 -5.85 -22.07
N VAL A 124 6.18 -4.69 -22.70
CA VAL A 124 5.18 -3.62 -22.90
C VAL A 124 4.17 -4.06 -23.95
N LYS A 125 2.90 -4.22 -23.55
CA LYS A 125 1.78 -4.47 -24.47
C LYS A 125 1.35 -3.17 -25.16
N TRP A 126 1.28 -2.09 -24.42
CA TRP A 126 1.03 -0.73 -24.89
C TRP A 126 1.46 0.29 -23.86
N LYS A 127 1.60 1.55 -24.27
CA LYS A 127 1.79 2.68 -23.38
C LYS A 127 1.01 3.89 -23.86
N TYR A 128 0.53 4.73 -22.94
CA TYR A 128 -0.22 5.95 -23.25
C TYR A 128 0.50 7.17 -22.68
N LYS A 129 0.68 8.21 -23.51
CA LYS A 129 1.38 9.45 -23.13
C LYS A 129 0.39 10.52 -22.68
N THR A 130 0.64 11.12 -21.51
CA THR A 130 -0.02 12.33 -20.98
C THR A 130 0.84 13.57 -21.19
N GLY A 131 0.31 14.74 -20.85
CA GLY A 131 1.05 16.01 -20.95
C GLY A 131 2.16 16.20 -19.90
N ASN A 132 2.13 15.44 -18.77
CA ASN A 132 3.09 15.56 -17.68
C ASN A 132 3.22 14.21 -16.94
N ALA A 133 4.00 14.19 -15.87
CA ALA A 133 4.24 13.01 -15.00
C ALA A 133 2.95 12.35 -14.52
N ILE A 134 2.98 11.02 -14.37
CA ILE A 134 1.91 10.23 -13.76
C ILE A 134 2.42 9.71 -12.42
N GLU A 135 1.97 10.34 -11.32
CA GLU A 135 2.26 9.93 -9.95
C GLU A 135 1.09 9.15 -9.32
N SER A 136 -0.12 9.38 -9.79
CA SER A 136 -1.33 8.64 -9.44
C SER A 136 -1.17 7.15 -9.73
N SER A 137 -1.66 6.29 -8.85
CA SER A 137 -1.73 4.85 -9.11
C SER A 137 -3.00 4.54 -9.91
N PRO A 138 -2.90 3.66 -10.95
CA PRO A 138 -4.05 3.36 -11.78
C PRO A 138 -5.11 2.54 -11.02
N ALA A 139 -6.38 2.75 -11.38
CA ALA A 139 -7.49 1.88 -11.02
C ALA A 139 -8.03 1.20 -12.28
N VAL A 140 -8.39 -0.08 -12.17
CA VAL A 140 -8.92 -0.86 -13.30
C VAL A 140 -10.35 -1.28 -12.99
N ASP A 141 -11.28 -0.91 -13.85
CA ASP A 141 -12.67 -1.36 -13.77
C ASP A 141 -13.22 -1.71 -15.17
N GLY A 142 -13.86 -2.85 -15.28
CA GLY A 142 -14.39 -3.35 -16.53
C GLY A 142 -13.34 -3.40 -17.65
N SER A 143 -13.52 -2.62 -18.71
CA SER A 143 -12.65 -2.52 -19.88
C SER A 143 -11.72 -1.31 -19.86
N LYS A 144 -11.68 -0.54 -18.77
CA LYS A 144 -10.96 0.73 -18.70
C LYS A 144 -9.93 0.75 -17.58
N VAL A 145 -8.89 1.56 -17.74
CA VAL A 145 -7.89 1.94 -16.74
C VAL A 145 -8.01 3.43 -16.51
N TYR A 146 -8.10 3.85 -15.25
CA TYR A 146 -8.28 5.23 -14.84
C TYR A 146 -7.10 5.70 -14.01
N PHE A 147 -6.65 6.93 -14.21
CA PHE A 147 -5.54 7.52 -13.45
C PHE A 147 -5.53 9.05 -13.58
N GLY A 148 -4.88 9.70 -12.62
CA GLY A 148 -4.60 11.13 -12.67
C GLY A 148 -3.22 11.42 -13.25
N SER A 149 -3.00 12.64 -13.73
CA SER A 149 -1.72 13.14 -14.22
C SER A 149 -1.40 14.51 -13.65
N ASN A 150 -0.11 14.83 -13.57
CA ASN A 150 0.35 16.15 -13.17
C ASN A 150 0.06 17.24 -14.23
N ASP A 151 -0.51 16.87 -15.39
CA ASP A 151 -1.06 17.82 -16.38
C ASP A 151 -2.45 18.36 -16.01
N GLY A 152 -2.98 17.97 -14.86
CA GLY A 152 -4.26 18.43 -14.35
C GLY A 152 -5.46 17.62 -14.82
N ARG A 153 -5.23 16.48 -15.45
CA ARG A 153 -6.32 15.65 -16.00
C ARG A 153 -6.43 14.28 -15.37
N ILE A 154 -7.64 13.78 -15.42
CA ILE A 154 -8.01 12.40 -15.14
C ILE A 154 -8.30 11.73 -16.48
N TYR A 155 -7.76 10.55 -16.68
CA TYR A 155 -7.85 9.79 -17.92
C TYR A 155 -8.58 8.47 -17.72
N ALA A 156 -9.37 8.08 -18.73
CA ALA A 156 -9.86 6.73 -18.91
C ALA A 156 -9.31 6.16 -20.23
N ILE A 157 -8.60 5.06 -20.15
CA ILE A 157 -7.94 4.38 -21.25
C ILE A 157 -8.53 2.99 -21.40
N ASN A 158 -8.80 2.56 -22.63
CA ASN A 158 -9.18 1.17 -22.92
C ASN A 158 -8.03 0.24 -22.52
N LYS A 159 -8.27 -0.68 -21.57
CA LYS A 159 -7.24 -1.54 -21.00
C LYS A 159 -6.63 -2.54 -21.98
N GLY A 160 -7.35 -2.87 -23.07
CA GLY A 160 -6.90 -3.86 -24.05
C GLY A 160 -5.93 -3.29 -25.09
N ASN A 161 -6.07 -2.02 -25.48
CA ASN A 161 -5.33 -1.44 -26.60
C ASN A 161 -4.69 -0.07 -26.32
N GLY A 162 -4.85 0.50 -25.12
CA GLY A 162 -4.24 1.78 -24.76
C GLY A 162 -4.85 3.01 -25.41
N ILE A 163 -6.03 2.91 -26.04
CA ILE A 163 -6.71 4.05 -26.67
C ILE A 163 -7.49 4.83 -25.62
N LYS A 164 -7.35 6.17 -25.63
CA LYS A 164 -8.11 7.06 -24.76
C LYS A 164 -9.62 6.95 -25.03
N VAL A 165 -10.39 6.73 -23.96
CA VAL A 165 -11.86 6.74 -24.00
C VAL A 165 -12.37 8.14 -23.71
N TRP A 166 -11.90 8.74 -22.62
CA TRP A 166 -12.21 10.12 -22.23
C TRP A 166 -11.11 10.72 -21.36
N GLU A 167 -11.13 12.02 -21.19
CA GLU A 167 -10.35 12.78 -20.21
C GLU A 167 -11.23 13.82 -19.54
N TYR A 168 -10.92 14.16 -18.29
CA TYR A 168 -11.58 15.21 -17.51
C TYR A 168 -10.55 16.18 -16.96
N ASP A 169 -10.71 17.49 -17.24
CA ASP A 169 -9.80 18.55 -16.77
C ASP A 169 -10.22 19.02 -15.38
N THR A 170 -9.35 18.88 -14.37
CA THR A 170 -9.54 19.38 -13.01
C THR A 170 -8.97 20.77 -12.82
N GLY A 171 -8.11 21.22 -13.74
CA GLY A 171 -7.40 22.51 -13.69
C GLY A 171 -6.12 22.53 -12.87
N ASP A 172 -5.76 21.46 -12.16
CA ASP A 172 -4.50 21.34 -11.41
C ASP A 172 -4.11 19.86 -11.23
N THR A 173 -2.87 19.62 -10.83
CA THR A 173 -2.25 18.31 -10.66
C THR A 173 -3.13 17.29 -9.94
N VAL A 174 -3.17 16.06 -10.48
CA VAL A 174 -3.92 14.94 -9.90
C VAL A 174 -2.94 13.83 -9.49
N LYS A 175 -2.52 13.84 -8.20
CA LYS A 175 -1.66 12.81 -7.59
C LYS A 175 -2.46 11.74 -6.86
N SER A 176 -3.65 12.08 -6.39
CA SER A 176 -4.61 11.16 -5.78
C SER A 176 -4.88 10.00 -6.74
N SER A 177 -4.95 8.78 -6.22
CA SER A 177 -5.33 7.60 -7.00
C SER A 177 -6.84 7.44 -6.98
N PRO A 178 -7.49 7.17 -8.13
CA PRO A 178 -8.94 7.07 -8.19
C PRO A 178 -9.47 5.80 -7.52
N VAL A 179 -10.66 5.91 -6.91
CA VAL A 179 -11.49 4.78 -6.49
C VAL A 179 -12.79 4.78 -7.28
N ILE A 180 -13.30 3.59 -7.62
CA ILE A 180 -14.48 3.45 -8.47
C ILE A 180 -15.54 2.64 -7.73
N SER A 181 -16.77 3.11 -7.73
CA SER A 181 -17.92 2.37 -7.22
C SER A 181 -19.18 2.77 -7.95
N ASN A 182 -20.01 1.78 -8.30
CA ASN A 182 -21.31 1.97 -8.95
C ASN A 182 -21.25 2.87 -10.20
N GLY A 183 -20.18 2.74 -11.02
CA GLY A 183 -20.02 3.53 -12.24
C GLY A 183 -19.56 4.97 -12.01
N ILE A 184 -19.17 5.34 -10.79
CA ILE A 184 -18.64 6.65 -10.44
C ILE A 184 -17.19 6.52 -9.97
N LEU A 185 -16.32 7.37 -10.51
CA LEU A 185 -14.93 7.54 -10.11
C LEU A 185 -14.82 8.70 -9.14
N TYR A 186 -14.14 8.49 -8.02
CA TYR A 186 -13.83 9.53 -7.02
C TYR A 186 -12.33 9.73 -6.95
N VAL A 187 -11.88 11.01 -6.92
CA VAL A 187 -10.46 11.36 -6.91
C VAL A 187 -10.25 12.76 -6.35
N GLY A 188 -9.10 13.01 -5.72
CA GLY A 188 -8.67 14.34 -5.27
C GLY A 188 -7.77 15.03 -6.31
N SER A 189 -7.64 16.37 -6.19
CA SER A 189 -6.72 17.19 -6.98
C SER A 189 -6.00 18.21 -6.10
N ASP A 190 -4.82 18.66 -6.54
CA ASP A 190 -4.04 19.70 -5.85
C ASP A 190 -4.75 21.07 -5.84
N ASN A 191 -5.85 21.26 -6.62
CA ASN A 191 -6.71 22.44 -6.55
C ASN A 191 -7.65 22.46 -5.32
N GLY A 192 -7.50 21.50 -4.39
CA GLY A 192 -8.30 21.42 -3.17
C GLY A 192 -9.70 20.83 -3.38
N LYS A 193 -9.93 20.11 -4.47
CA LYS A 193 -11.26 19.52 -4.71
C LYS A 193 -11.22 18.01 -4.79
N ILE A 194 -12.33 17.43 -4.35
CA ILE A 194 -12.68 16.03 -4.56
C ILE A 194 -13.71 15.99 -5.68
N TYR A 195 -13.51 15.14 -6.67
CA TYR A 195 -14.36 14.99 -7.85
C TYR A 195 -15.07 13.65 -7.85
N ALA A 196 -16.31 13.63 -8.31
CA ALA A 196 -17.06 12.45 -8.69
C ALA A 196 -17.40 12.52 -10.19
N ILE A 197 -16.97 11.54 -10.95
CA ILE A 197 -17.01 11.52 -12.41
C ILE A 197 -17.64 10.21 -12.87
N ASP A 198 -18.58 10.29 -13.82
CA ASP A 198 -19.17 9.13 -14.47
C ASP A 198 -18.11 8.35 -15.25
N THR A 199 -17.96 7.05 -14.97
CA THR A 199 -16.92 6.20 -15.59
C THR A 199 -17.20 5.89 -17.05
N GLU A 200 -18.44 5.99 -17.51
CA GLU A 200 -18.81 5.65 -18.88
C GLU A 200 -18.38 6.74 -19.87
N ASN A 201 -18.70 7.99 -19.54
CA ASN A 201 -18.54 9.12 -20.46
C ASN A 201 -17.61 10.24 -19.99
N GLY A 202 -17.09 10.18 -18.74
CA GLY A 202 -16.22 11.20 -18.17
C GLY A 202 -16.94 12.49 -17.75
N THR A 203 -18.27 12.48 -17.60
CA THR A 203 -19.02 13.66 -17.13
C THR A 203 -18.84 13.83 -15.63
N GLY A 204 -18.51 15.06 -15.19
CA GLY A 204 -18.47 15.40 -13.75
C GLY A 204 -19.86 15.42 -13.15
N ASN A 205 -20.10 14.61 -12.11
CA ASN A 205 -21.39 14.59 -11.39
C ASN A 205 -21.42 15.69 -10.34
N TRP A 206 -20.36 15.79 -9.55
CA TRP A 206 -20.17 16.83 -8.55
C TRP A 206 -18.69 17.02 -8.20
N ASN A 207 -18.39 18.11 -7.52
CA ASN A 207 -17.12 18.30 -6.81
C ASN A 207 -17.40 18.94 -5.44
N TYR A 208 -16.49 18.65 -4.48
CA TYR A 208 -16.51 19.22 -3.13
C TYR A 208 -15.18 19.92 -2.88
N THR A 209 -15.23 21.18 -2.39
CA THR A 209 -14.02 21.97 -2.12
C THR A 209 -13.61 21.82 -0.65
N THR A 210 -12.35 21.42 -0.42
CA THR A 210 -11.65 21.43 0.87
C THR A 210 -10.88 22.74 1.04
N GLY A 211 -10.09 22.87 2.11
CA GLY A 211 -9.29 24.08 2.35
C GLY A 211 -7.93 24.12 1.66
N ASP A 212 -7.42 22.96 1.16
CA ASP A 212 -6.11 22.83 0.51
C ASP A 212 -6.07 21.55 -0.36
N SER A 213 -4.92 21.24 -0.97
CA SER A 213 -4.70 20.11 -1.87
C SER A 213 -5.25 18.79 -1.32
N VAL A 214 -5.80 17.95 -2.23
CA VAL A 214 -6.29 16.61 -1.91
C VAL A 214 -5.40 15.58 -2.60
N ARG A 215 -4.33 15.17 -1.90
CA ARG A 215 -3.35 14.18 -2.38
C ARG A 215 -3.64 12.78 -1.89
N SER A 216 -4.33 12.66 -0.76
CA SER A 216 -4.88 11.41 -0.25
C SER A 216 -5.75 10.74 -1.30
N SER A 217 -5.63 9.43 -1.46
CA SER A 217 -6.53 8.66 -2.33
C SER A 217 -7.80 8.32 -1.56
N PRO A 218 -9.00 8.51 -2.15
CA PRO A 218 -10.24 8.22 -1.47
C PRO A 218 -10.41 6.74 -1.15
N ALA A 219 -11.10 6.43 -0.04
CA ALA A 219 -11.65 5.10 0.23
C ALA A 219 -13.18 5.19 0.31
N LEU A 220 -13.89 4.15 -0.10
CA LEU A 220 -15.35 4.17 -0.18
C LEU A 220 -15.97 2.92 0.45
N ILE A 221 -16.94 3.15 1.33
CA ILE A 221 -17.80 2.10 1.90
C ILE A 221 -19.16 2.67 2.27
N ASN A 222 -20.22 1.87 2.11
CA ASN A 222 -21.59 2.22 2.50
C ASN A 222 -22.02 3.61 2.00
N ASP A 223 -21.75 3.89 0.71
CA ASP A 223 -22.06 5.15 0.03
C ASP A 223 -21.43 6.40 0.69
N ILE A 224 -20.29 6.20 1.37
CA ILE A 224 -19.50 7.30 1.95
C ILE A 224 -18.07 7.23 1.39
N VAL A 225 -17.60 8.37 0.87
CA VAL A 225 -16.24 8.62 0.41
C VAL A 225 -15.45 9.26 1.54
N TYR A 226 -14.35 8.64 1.94
CA TYR A 226 -13.43 9.17 2.96
C TYR A 226 -12.13 9.59 2.29
N VAL A 227 -11.59 10.75 2.67
CA VAL A 227 -10.37 11.28 2.08
C VAL A 227 -9.70 12.26 3.03
N GLY A 228 -8.36 12.32 3.02
CA GLY A 228 -7.58 13.35 3.70
C GLY A 228 -7.32 14.56 2.81
N SER A 229 -7.06 15.72 3.40
CA SER A 229 -6.64 16.93 2.72
C SER A 229 -5.43 17.57 3.40
N ASP A 230 -4.63 18.30 2.64
CA ASP A 230 -3.49 19.07 3.17
C ASP A 230 -3.94 20.23 4.08
N ASP A 231 -5.25 20.56 4.11
CA ASP A 231 -5.82 21.49 5.08
C ASP A 231 -5.88 20.94 6.52
N GLY A 232 -5.46 19.69 6.71
CA GLY A 232 -5.40 19.01 8.00
C GLY A 232 -6.67 18.26 8.38
N ASN A 233 -7.69 18.23 7.51
CA ASN A 233 -8.93 17.53 7.82
C ASN A 233 -9.05 16.19 7.07
N ILE A 234 -9.76 15.26 7.70
CA ILE A 234 -10.34 14.08 7.09
C ILE A 234 -11.80 14.40 6.77
N TYR A 235 -12.22 14.12 5.56
CA TYR A 235 -13.58 14.34 5.09
C TYR A 235 -14.31 13.03 4.86
N ALA A 236 -15.55 12.93 5.31
CA ALA A 236 -16.50 11.90 4.93
C ALA A 236 -17.64 12.53 4.14
N LEU A 237 -17.71 12.24 2.86
CA LEU A 237 -18.71 12.76 1.96
C LEU A 237 -19.65 11.62 1.56
N LYS A 238 -20.96 11.91 1.49
CA LYS A 238 -21.86 10.97 0.85
C LYS A 238 -21.64 10.95 -0.66
N THR A 239 -22.01 9.85 -1.30
CA THR A 239 -21.81 9.66 -2.76
C THR A 239 -22.55 10.69 -3.61
N GLU A 240 -23.55 11.43 -3.05
CA GLU A 240 -24.18 12.58 -3.68
C GLU A 240 -23.41 13.91 -3.52
N GLY A 241 -22.24 13.93 -2.87
CA GLY A 241 -21.35 15.08 -2.73
C GLY A 241 -21.60 15.96 -1.50
N THR A 242 -22.46 15.53 -0.55
CA THR A 242 -22.72 16.28 0.67
C THR A 242 -21.84 15.85 1.83
N LEU A 243 -21.39 16.80 2.65
CA LEU A 243 -20.59 16.52 3.84
C LEU A 243 -21.41 15.74 4.88
N LYS A 244 -20.89 14.60 5.33
CA LYS A 244 -21.44 13.85 6.45
C LYS A 244 -20.78 14.25 7.76
N TRP A 245 -19.44 14.22 7.80
CA TRP A 245 -18.61 14.70 8.91
C TRP A 245 -17.21 15.04 8.42
N LYS A 246 -16.46 15.80 9.21
CA LYS A 246 -15.02 16.02 9.07
C LYS A 246 -14.35 15.95 10.43
N TYR A 247 -13.06 15.58 10.44
CA TYR A 247 -12.24 15.48 11.64
C TYR A 247 -10.90 16.20 11.42
N ASP A 248 -10.51 17.08 12.35
CA ASP A 248 -9.27 17.85 12.27
C ASP A 248 -8.10 17.07 12.90
N MET A 249 -7.11 16.73 12.09
CA MET A 249 -5.85 16.10 12.49
C MET A 249 -4.79 17.12 12.93
N GLY A 250 -4.99 18.40 12.62
CA GLY A 250 -4.13 19.52 12.98
C GLY A 250 -2.92 19.73 12.06
N LYS A 251 -2.65 18.86 11.10
CA LYS A 251 -1.59 18.94 10.08
C LYS A 251 -2.00 18.17 8.82
N PRO A 252 -1.36 18.46 7.65
CA PRO A 252 -1.67 17.80 6.39
C PRO A 252 -1.90 16.29 6.49
N VAL A 253 -2.92 15.79 5.79
CA VAL A 253 -3.32 14.38 5.74
C VAL A 253 -3.10 13.87 4.31
N ALA A 254 -1.85 13.52 4.00
CA ALA A 254 -1.46 12.96 2.71
C ALA A 254 -1.64 11.43 2.65
N SER A 255 -1.67 10.75 3.81
CA SER A 255 -2.01 9.33 3.92
C SER A 255 -3.42 9.07 3.37
N SER A 256 -3.63 7.89 2.80
CA SER A 256 -4.98 7.46 2.38
C SER A 256 -5.67 6.66 3.49
N PRO A 257 -7.00 6.75 3.63
CA PRO A 257 -7.71 6.02 4.66
C PRO A 257 -7.77 4.52 4.39
N LEU A 258 -7.57 3.71 5.43
CA LEU A 258 -7.90 2.30 5.48
C LEU A 258 -9.21 2.13 6.24
N ILE A 259 -10.13 1.32 5.71
CA ILE A 259 -11.43 1.08 6.34
C ILE A 259 -11.57 -0.39 6.73
N ASP A 260 -11.87 -0.65 8.01
CA ASP A 260 -12.35 -1.96 8.46
C ASP A 260 -13.87 -1.89 8.67
N SER A 261 -14.61 -2.54 7.79
CA SER A 261 -16.08 -2.58 7.82
C SER A 261 -16.63 -3.39 8.98
N ASN A 262 -15.86 -4.35 9.51
CA ASN A 262 -16.33 -5.28 10.55
C ASN A 262 -16.60 -4.55 11.88
N ASP A 263 -15.84 -3.50 12.17
CA ASP A 263 -15.98 -2.72 13.40
C ASP A 263 -16.22 -1.22 13.17
N ASN A 264 -16.54 -0.82 11.93
CA ASN A 264 -16.76 0.57 11.52
C ASN A 264 -15.57 1.47 11.88
N SER A 265 -14.34 1.02 11.60
CA SER A 265 -13.12 1.76 11.88
C SER A 265 -12.50 2.33 10.60
N LEU A 266 -12.04 3.57 10.68
CA LEU A 266 -11.22 4.23 9.69
C LEU A 266 -9.87 4.53 10.33
N PHE A 267 -8.77 4.13 9.66
CA PHE A 267 -7.40 4.38 10.09
C PHE A 267 -6.69 5.27 9.09
N ILE A 268 -6.00 6.31 9.56
CA ILE A 268 -5.34 7.29 8.69
C ILE A 268 -4.21 8.01 9.42
N GLY A 269 -3.11 8.25 8.73
CA GLY A 269 -1.95 8.99 9.23
C GLY A 269 -1.96 10.47 8.84
N ALA A 270 -1.20 11.29 9.58
CA ALA A 270 -0.98 12.70 9.25
C ALA A 270 0.49 13.12 9.44
N ASP A 271 0.84 14.29 8.90
CA ASP A 271 2.21 14.82 8.90
C ASP A 271 2.72 15.23 10.30
N ASN A 272 1.85 15.25 11.33
CA ASN A 272 2.25 15.45 12.73
C ASN A 272 2.60 14.15 13.47
N GLY A 273 2.67 13.02 12.76
CA GLY A 273 2.96 11.72 13.36
C GLY A 273 1.77 11.07 14.09
N LYS A 274 0.55 11.58 13.89
CA LYS A 274 -0.65 10.94 14.44
C LYS A 274 -1.18 9.87 13.49
N MET A 275 -1.40 8.66 14.00
CA MET A 275 -2.25 7.63 13.41
C MET A 275 -3.57 7.63 14.16
N ALA A 276 -4.65 7.97 13.47
CA ALA A 276 -5.99 8.04 14.04
C ALA A 276 -6.82 6.81 13.70
N CYS A 277 -7.60 6.32 14.66
CA CYS A 277 -8.73 5.43 14.43
C CYS A 277 -10.02 6.18 14.73
N LEU A 278 -10.87 6.32 13.71
CA LEU A 278 -12.15 7.02 13.82
C LEU A 278 -13.32 6.08 13.53
N ASP A 279 -14.49 6.38 14.10
CA ASP A 279 -15.74 5.71 13.73
C ASP A 279 -16.24 6.21 12.38
N THR A 280 -16.42 5.32 11.39
CA THR A 280 -16.84 5.67 10.03
C THR A 280 -18.24 6.32 9.97
N ARG A 281 -19.10 6.07 10.97
CA ARG A 281 -20.49 6.54 10.98
C ARG A 281 -20.61 8.03 11.31
N ASN A 282 -19.75 8.53 12.21
CA ASN A 282 -19.87 9.89 12.79
C ASN A 282 -18.54 10.63 12.98
N GLY A 283 -17.39 10.03 12.63
CA GLY A 283 -16.07 10.64 12.79
C GLY A 283 -15.58 10.71 14.24
N ALA A 284 -16.23 10.02 15.19
CA ALA A 284 -15.78 10.00 16.58
C ALA A 284 -14.42 9.30 16.70
N GLU A 285 -13.51 9.90 17.45
CA GLU A 285 -12.21 9.32 17.76
C GLU A 285 -12.37 8.07 18.62
N LYS A 286 -11.78 6.94 18.17
CA LYS A 286 -11.67 5.71 18.97
C LYS A 286 -10.34 5.69 19.73
N TRP A 287 -9.25 6.04 19.03
CA TRP A 287 -7.92 6.20 19.62
C TRP A 287 -6.98 6.99 18.69
N ILE A 288 -5.92 7.56 19.27
CA ILE A 288 -4.78 8.17 18.56
C ILE A 288 -3.50 7.49 19.05
N TYR A 289 -2.64 7.12 18.10
CA TYR A 289 -1.26 6.69 18.35
C TYR A 289 -0.31 7.74 17.79
N ASN A 290 0.69 8.18 18.58
CA ASN A 290 1.60 9.26 18.21
C ASN A 290 3.03 8.76 18.06
N ILE A 291 3.69 9.19 16.98
CA ILE A 291 5.10 8.97 16.69
C ILE A 291 5.78 10.31 16.35
N THR A 292 7.11 10.29 16.17
CA THR A 292 7.87 11.52 15.93
C THR A 292 7.91 11.96 14.46
N GLY A 293 7.70 11.06 13.50
CA GLY A 293 7.79 11.34 12.06
C GLY A 293 6.42 11.44 11.38
N PRO A 294 6.32 12.19 10.26
CA PRO A 294 5.13 12.17 9.41
C PRO A 294 4.71 10.77 8.98
N ILE A 295 3.40 10.50 8.96
CA ILE A 295 2.83 9.26 8.46
C ILE A 295 2.16 9.54 7.11
N LYS A 296 2.88 9.23 6.02
CA LYS A 296 2.42 9.41 4.63
C LYS A 296 1.95 8.11 3.99
N SER A 297 2.45 6.97 4.50
CA SER A 297 1.99 5.66 4.05
C SER A 297 0.53 5.45 4.38
N THR A 298 -0.21 4.75 3.50
CA THR A 298 -1.53 4.24 3.84
C THR A 298 -1.36 3.02 4.74
N PRO A 299 -2.07 2.92 5.86
CA PRO A 299 -1.98 1.75 6.72
C PRO A 299 -2.55 0.49 6.04
N ALA A 300 -2.08 -0.69 6.47
CA ALA A 300 -2.62 -1.98 6.06
C ALA A 300 -3.14 -2.75 7.29
N LEU A 301 -4.14 -3.60 7.06
CA LEU A 301 -4.71 -4.46 8.09
C LEU A 301 -4.02 -5.83 8.04
N ALA A 302 -3.52 -6.31 9.18
CA ALA A 302 -2.93 -7.63 9.35
C ALA A 302 -3.59 -8.33 10.56
N GLY A 303 -4.68 -9.04 10.33
CA GLY A 303 -5.51 -9.62 11.38
C GLY A 303 -6.11 -8.53 12.29
N ASN A 304 -5.74 -8.54 13.58
CA ASN A 304 -6.15 -7.52 14.57
C ASN A 304 -5.14 -6.36 14.71
N LYS A 305 -4.26 -6.17 13.73
CA LYS A 305 -3.17 -5.19 13.78
C LYS A 305 -3.25 -4.24 12.60
N ILE A 306 -2.85 -3.00 12.82
CA ILE A 306 -2.62 -1.99 11.79
C ILE A 306 -1.11 -1.84 11.60
N VAL A 307 -0.68 -1.91 10.35
CA VAL A 307 0.72 -1.77 9.95
C VAL A 307 0.86 -0.51 9.10
N PHE A 308 1.89 0.28 9.35
CA PHE A 308 2.21 1.44 8.52
C PHE A 308 3.70 1.81 8.60
N GLY A 309 4.21 2.46 7.57
CA GLY A 309 5.53 3.07 7.55
C GLY A 309 5.47 4.53 7.93
N SER A 310 6.58 5.09 8.39
CA SER A 310 6.69 6.50 8.78
C SER A 310 8.00 7.13 8.33
N ASP A 311 8.03 8.46 8.27
CA ASP A 311 9.25 9.23 8.00
C ASP A 311 10.27 9.18 9.16
N ASP A 312 9.93 8.59 10.33
CA ASP A 312 10.89 8.25 11.38
C ASP A 312 11.79 7.04 11.01
N GLY A 313 11.52 6.42 9.88
CA GLY A 313 12.30 5.28 9.34
C GLY A 313 11.86 3.93 9.88
N ALA A 314 10.74 3.85 10.59
CA ALA A 314 10.24 2.60 11.14
C ALA A 314 8.94 2.13 10.47
N VAL A 315 8.75 0.82 10.49
CA VAL A 315 7.46 0.16 10.33
C VAL A 315 6.85 -0.03 11.70
N HIS A 316 5.63 0.46 11.90
CA HIS A 316 4.88 0.35 13.14
C HIS A 316 3.77 -0.68 13.04
N LEU A 317 3.60 -1.47 14.08
CA LEU A 317 2.52 -2.44 14.24
C LEU A 317 1.74 -2.10 15.50
N VAL A 318 0.48 -1.70 15.36
CA VAL A 318 -0.38 -1.33 16.48
C VAL A 318 -1.64 -2.18 16.51
N ASN A 319 -2.15 -2.45 17.71
CA ASN A 319 -3.41 -3.15 17.88
C ASN A 319 -4.58 -2.29 17.37
N LYS A 320 -5.38 -2.79 16.44
CA LYS A 320 -6.44 -2.02 15.77
C LYS A 320 -7.55 -1.55 16.71
N TYR A 321 -7.77 -2.22 17.84
CA TYR A 321 -8.83 -1.87 18.79
C TYR A 321 -8.39 -0.85 19.83
N THR A 322 -7.11 -0.90 20.22
CA THR A 322 -6.60 -0.11 21.36
C THR A 322 -5.60 0.97 20.98
N GLY A 323 -5.08 0.95 19.77
CA GLY A 323 -4.00 1.84 19.33
C GLY A 323 -2.66 1.60 20.05
N LYS A 324 -2.53 0.53 20.84
CA LYS A 324 -1.27 0.23 21.54
C LYS A 324 -0.27 -0.37 20.56
N GLU A 325 0.96 0.16 20.60
CA GLU A 325 2.07 -0.43 19.87
C GLU A 325 2.29 -1.87 20.35
N GLU A 326 2.37 -2.79 19.42
CA GLU A 326 2.75 -4.17 19.66
C GLU A 326 4.20 -4.42 19.25
N TRP A 327 4.66 -3.70 18.21
CA TRP A 327 5.98 -3.87 17.64
C TRP A 327 6.32 -2.66 16.75
N ASN A 328 7.60 -2.30 16.69
CA ASN A 328 8.16 -1.43 15.66
C ASN A 328 9.47 -2.01 15.15
N TYR A 329 9.83 -1.70 13.91
CA TYR A 329 11.06 -2.15 13.29
C TYR A 329 11.63 -1.07 12.38
N ASN A 330 12.88 -0.67 12.67
CA ASN A 330 13.66 0.19 11.80
C ASN A 330 14.70 -0.66 11.08
N PRO A 331 14.55 -0.93 9.77
CA PRO A 331 15.51 -1.73 9.00
C PRO A 331 16.83 -1.00 8.71
N GLY A 332 16.88 0.31 8.92
CA GLY A 332 18.10 1.12 8.74
C GLY A 332 19.10 0.85 9.87
N TYR A 333 20.34 0.55 9.51
CA TYR A 333 21.44 0.32 10.46
C TYR A 333 21.80 1.60 11.24
N GLY A 334 21.00 1.97 12.22
CA GLY A 334 21.39 2.82 13.38
C GLY A 334 21.94 4.24 13.15
N ILE A 335 22.23 4.68 11.92
CA ILE A 335 22.89 5.95 11.66
C ILE A 335 22.08 6.85 10.70
N ILE A 336 21.21 6.29 9.83
CA ILE A 336 20.35 7.08 8.93
C ILE A 336 18.96 6.43 8.93
N ASN A 337 18.00 7.08 9.59
CA ASN A 337 16.60 6.70 9.47
C ASN A 337 16.14 6.95 8.02
N SER A 338 15.82 5.92 7.29
CA SER A 338 15.31 6.04 5.93
C SER A 338 13.79 6.06 5.96
N PRO A 339 13.12 7.16 5.54
CA PRO A 339 11.67 7.23 5.53
C PRO A 339 10.99 6.03 4.85
N MET A 340 9.92 5.52 5.47
CA MET A 340 9.08 4.44 4.97
C MET A 340 7.78 5.04 4.41
N GLN A 341 7.83 5.56 3.17
CA GLN A 341 6.69 6.25 2.55
C GLN A 341 5.82 5.35 1.68
N SER A 342 6.33 4.19 1.27
CA SER A 342 5.55 3.14 0.63
C SER A 342 4.46 2.64 1.57
N SER A 343 3.28 2.32 1.05
CA SER A 343 2.26 1.66 1.87
C SER A 343 2.57 0.17 1.97
N PRO A 344 2.50 -0.42 3.18
CA PRO A 344 2.75 -1.84 3.38
C PRO A 344 1.67 -2.70 2.73
N VAL A 345 2.06 -3.89 2.31
CA VAL A 345 1.16 -4.97 1.90
C VAL A 345 1.32 -6.13 2.86
N ALA A 346 0.23 -6.55 3.50
CA ALA A 346 0.20 -7.72 4.36
C ALA A 346 -0.22 -8.96 3.57
N TYR A 347 0.61 -10.00 3.54
CA TYR A 347 0.31 -11.27 2.89
C TYR A 347 0.74 -12.43 3.80
N GLY A 348 -0.23 -13.19 4.26
CA GLY A 348 0.03 -14.18 5.30
C GLY A 348 0.53 -13.52 6.59
N LYS A 349 1.63 -14.00 7.14
CA LYS A 349 2.33 -13.43 8.30
C LYS A 349 3.42 -12.42 7.90
N MET A 350 3.51 -12.08 6.64
CA MET A 350 4.54 -11.20 6.10
C MET A 350 3.98 -9.83 5.75
N ILE A 351 4.83 -8.83 5.90
CA ILE A 351 4.62 -7.47 5.42
C ILE A 351 5.69 -7.17 4.38
N TYR A 352 5.28 -6.61 3.26
CA TYR A 352 6.17 -6.12 2.21
C TYR A 352 6.04 -4.61 2.12
N ILE A 353 7.16 -3.89 2.22
CA ILE A 353 7.18 -2.43 2.24
C ILE A 353 8.46 -1.90 1.60
N GLY A 354 8.33 -0.86 0.78
CA GLY A 354 9.46 -0.14 0.22
C GLY A 354 9.96 0.97 1.15
N ALA A 355 11.25 1.29 1.05
CA ALA A 355 11.87 2.35 1.83
C ALA A 355 12.66 3.33 0.93
N ASN A 356 12.92 4.52 1.47
CA ASN A 356 13.67 5.55 0.74
C ASN A 356 15.19 5.22 0.61
N ASP A 357 15.69 4.18 1.30
CA ASP A 357 17.04 3.64 1.07
C ASP A 357 17.17 2.81 -0.21
N GLY A 358 16.06 2.61 -0.91
CA GLY A 358 16.00 1.81 -2.13
C GLY A 358 15.76 0.33 -1.91
N SER A 359 15.38 -0.09 -0.70
CA SER A 359 15.11 -1.50 -0.40
C SER A 359 13.62 -1.78 -0.31
N LEU A 360 13.20 -2.92 -0.87
CA LEU A 360 11.93 -3.58 -0.57
C LEU A 360 12.19 -4.60 0.54
N TYR A 361 11.53 -4.44 1.67
CA TYR A 361 11.67 -5.33 2.83
C TYR A 361 10.50 -6.30 2.93
N ALA A 362 10.81 -7.57 3.24
CA ALA A 362 9.85 -8.59 3.65
C ALA A 362 10.02 -8.86 5.15
N LEU A 363 9.02 -8.53 5.95
CA LEU A 363 9.05 -8.55 7.41
C LEU A 363 8.01 -9.53 7.95
N ASN A 364 8.39 -10.35 8.93
CA ASN A 364 7.46 -11.23 9.65
C ASN A 364 6.84 -10.51 10.84
N ILE A 365 5.51 -10.54 10.98
CA ILE A 365 4.75 -9.85 12.04
C ILE A 365 4.64 -10.64 13.36
N ASP A 366 5.12 -11.87 13.44
CA ASP A 366 5.08 -12.66 14.65
C ASP A 366 6.17 -12.24 15.65
N LYS A 367 5.78 -11.78 16.85
CA LYS A 367 6.70 -11.37 17.92
C LYS A 367 7.68 -12.47 18.35
N ASN A 368 7.28 -13.73 18.24
CA ASN A 368 8.11 -14.87 18.67
C ASN A 368 9.24 -15.16 17.67
N ASN A 369 9.18 -14.59 16.49
CA ASN A 369 10.15 -14.70 15.41
C ASN A 369 10.60 -13.31 14.94
N GLY A 370 10.71 -12.33 15.85
CA GLY A 370 11.33 -11.04 15.56
C GLY A 370 12.62 -11.25 14.76
N PRO A 371 13.04 -10.33 13.89
CA PRO A 371 14.18 -10.54 13.04
C PRO A 371 15.34 -10.99 13.91
N THR A 372 15.72 -12.27 13.78
CA THR A 372 17.04 -12.68 14.17
C THR A 372 17.96 -11.84 13.31
N SER A 373 18.61 -10.84 13.93
CA SER A 373 19.51 -9.91 13.26
C SER A 373 20.59 -10.71 12.59
N VAL A 374 20.37 -11.11 11.33
CA VAL A 374 21.42 -11.62 10.48
C VAL A 374 22.19 -10.40 10.03
N TYR A 375 23.16 -9.98 10.84
CA TYR A 375 24.11 -8.94 10.46
C TYR A 375 24.99 -9.47 9.32
N ILE A 376 24.59 -9.25 8.08
CA ILE A 376 25.48 -9.43 6.92
C ILE A 376 26.15 -8.09 6.68
N TYR A 377 27.37 -7.94 7.18
CA TYR A 377 28.23 -6.79 6.89
C TYR A 377 28.78 -6.94 5.47
N TYR A 378 28.31 -6.12 4.53
CA TYR A 378 29.01 -5.87 3.27
C TYR A 378 29.94 -4.67 3.47
N ILE A 379 31.21 -4.91 3.71
CA ILE A 379 32.27 -3.90 3.59
C ILE A 379 33.08 -4.26 2.33
N GLY A 380 32.92 -3.45 1.26
CA GLY A 380 33.85 -3.33 0.15
C GLY A 380 34.59 -4.60 -0.28
N GLY A 381 33.94 -5.52 -0.97
CA GLY A 381 34.59 -6.58 -1.74
C GLY A 381 35.28 -7.71 -0.97
N ALA A 382 35.17 -7.79 0.35
CA ALA A 382 35.68 -8.90 1.15
C ALA A 382 34.61 -9.47 2.08
N VAL A 383 34.18 -10.70 1.84
CA VAL A 383 33.34 -11.46 2.77
C VAL A 383 34.22 -11.89 3.95
N VAL A 384 34.17 -11.17 5.06
CA VAL A 384 34.81 -11.60 6.31
C VAL A 384 33.79 -12.39 7.10
N ILE A 385 33.91 -13.70 7.13
CA ILE A 385 33.09 -14.63 7.91
C ILE A 385 33.46 -14.49 9.40
N ILE A 386 32.90 -13.44 10.07
CA ILE A 386 33.08 -13.26 11.52
C ILE A 386 32.23 -14.25 12.32
N MET A 387 31.15 -14.81 11.75
CA MET A 387 30.31 -15.82 12.42
C MET A 387 31.06 -17.12 12.75
N VAL A 388 32.04 -17.54 11.95
CA VAL A 388 32.83 -18.77 12.23
C VAL A 388 33.71 -18.56 13.45
N PHE A 389 34.18 -17.33 13.68
CA PHE A 389 35.07 -17.05 14.82
C PHE A 389 34.34 -17.07 16.15
N LEU A 390 33.13 -16.54 16.24
CA LEU A 390 32.32 -16.56 17.45
C LEU A 390 31.81 -17.96 17.80
N LEU A 391 31.45 -18.76 16.80
CA LEU A 391 31.05 -20.17 17.00
C LEU A 391 32.20 -21.04 17.46
N VAL A 392 33.40 -20.83 16.92
CA VAL A 392 34.64 -21.55 17.33
C VAL A 392 35.05 -21.15 18.72
N VAL A 393 35.00 -19.86 19.08
CA VAL A 393 35.28 -19.36 20.45
C VAL A 393 34.25 -19.90 21.44
N TRP A 394 32.98 -19.96 21.10
CA TRP A 394 31.94 -20.55 21.94
C TRP A 394 32.11 -22.06 22.13
N MET A 395 32.42 -22.80 21.07
CA MET A 395 32.68 -24.23 21.14
C MET A 395 33.97 -24.57 21.95
N VAL A 396 35.02 -23.77 21.80
CA VAL A 396 36.24 -23.94 22.59
C VAL A 396 36.01 -23.62 24.08
N ARG A 397 35.22 -22.58 24.37
CA ARG A 397 34.88 -22.20 25.75
C ARG A 397 34.00 -23.25 26.42
N ASN A 398 33.04 -23.85 25.70
CA ASN A 398 32.19 -24.92 26.23
C ASN A 398 32.90 -26.28 26.37
N ARG A 399 33.98 -26.51 25.62
CA ARG A 399 34.82 -27.73 25.84
C ARG A 399 35.70 -27.63 27.09
N ARG A 400 36.10 -26.41 27.49
CA ARG A 400 36.90 -26.22 28.76
C ARG A 400 36.09 -26.38 30.01
N MET A 401 34.76 -26.16 29.99
CA MET A 401 33.89 -26.35 31.14
C MET A 401 33.38 -27.79 31.38
N LYS A 402 33.86 -28.76 30.58
CA LYS A 402 33.55 -30.19 30.76
C LYS A 402 34.77 -31.03 31.21
N ILE A 403 35.88 -30.40 31.61
CA ILE A 403 37.12 -31.05 32.03
C ILE A 403 37.56 -30.58 33.46
N GLU A 404 36.67 -29.89 34.19
CA GLU A 404 36.83 -29.68 35.64
C GLU A 404 35.72 -30.38 36.40
#